data_9d6408b04d7ad38c776d72135c41942b
#
_entry.id   9d6408b04d7ad38c776d72135c41942b
#
_cell.length_a   1.000
_cell.length_b   1.000
_cell.length_c   1.000
_cell.angle_alpha   90.00
_cell.angle_beta   90.00
_cell.angle_gamma   90.00
#
_symmetry.space_group_name_H-M   'P 1'
#
loop_
_entity.id
_entity.type
_entity.pdbx_description
1 polymer ?
#
loop_
_entity_poly.entity_id
_entity_poly.type
_entity_poly.pdbx_seq_one_letter_code
_entity_poly.pdbx_strand_id
1 'polypeptide(L)'
;MIYTSKTKLAMKIAYEAHQGQYDKNGIPYIYHPIHLAEQCDDEITTVIALLHDVVEDNKNYTFEKLEQFEFGEIVISALKLLTHIKGVPYMEYIKNIKENKYATKVKLLDLEHNLDENRFDEEERVIMLEKMSKKREYYKKAKAYLME
;
A
#
# COMPACT_ATOMS: atom_id res chain seq x y z
N MET A 1 3.10 -12.36 -8.55
CA MET A 1 4.26 -12.06 -7.68
C MET A 1 5.47 -12.86 -8.14
N ILE A 2 6.63 -12.26 -8.18
CA ILE A 2 7.86 -13.00 -8.47
C ILE A 2 8.65 -13.28 -7.19
N TYR A 3 9.38 -14.39 -7.17
CA TYR A 3 10.12 -14.87 -6.01
C TYR A 3 11.61 -14.73 -6.25
N THR A 4 12.21 -13.73 -5.57
CA THR A 4 13.65 -13.50 -5.54
C THR A 4 14.09 -13.42 -4.09
N SER A 5 15.39 -13.33 -3.82
CA SER A 5 15.86 -13.13 -2.45
C SER A 5 15.29 -11.85 -1.82
N LYS A 6 15.17 -10.78 -2.61
CA LYS A 6 14.62 -9.51 -2.14
C LYS A 6 13.11 -9.58 -1.88
N THR A 7 12.34 -10.19 -2.77
CA THR A 7 10.89 -10.31 -2.55
C THR A 7 10.59 -11.24 -1.38
N LYS A 8 11.34 -12.32 -1.20
CA LYS A 8 11.18 -13.21 -0.03
C LYS A 8 11.50 -12.49 1.27
N LEU A 9 12.54 -11.67 1.28
CA LEU A 9 12.87 -10.85 2.45
C LEU A 9 11.76 -9.83 2.73
N ALA A 10 11.27 -9.15 1.71
CA ALA A 10 10.16 -8.21 1.85
C ALA A 10 8.89 -8.88 2.38
N MET A 11 8.60 -10.11 1.96
CA MET A 11 7.47 -10.89 2.48
C MET A 11 7.62 -11.14 3.98
N LYS A 12 8.80 -11.52 4.43
CA LYS A 12 9.08 -11.76 5.86
C LYS A 12 8.92 -10.49 6.68
N ILE A 13 9.45 -9.37 6.17
CA ILE A 13 9.34 -8.07 6.84
C ILE A 13 7.87 -7.64 6.93
N ALA A 14 7.13 -7.72 5.84
CA ALA A 14 5.71 -7.35 5.82
C ALA A 14 4.88 -8.21 6.76
N TYR A 15 5.11 -9.53 6.77
CA TYR A 15 4.41 -10.45 7.66
C TYR A 15 4.65 -10.09 9.12
N GLU A 16 5.91 -9.86 9.49
CA GLU A 16 6.29 -9.49 10.87
C GLU A 16 5.72 -8.12 11.25
N ALA A 17 5.83 -7.15 10.35
CA ALA A 17 5.39 -5.77 10.62
C ALA A 17 3.87 -5.66 10.82
N HIS A 18 3.10 -6.44 10.08
CA HIS A 18 1.64 -6.41 10.14
C HIS A 18 1.02 -7.48 11.05
N GLN A 19 1.86 -8.21 11.80
CA GLN A 19 1.37 -9.25 12.70
C GLN A 19 0.47 -8.66 13.78
N GLY A 20 -0.73 -9.22 13.93
CA GLY A 20 -1.71 -8.74 14.88
C GLY A 20 -2.53 -7.55 14.41
N GLN A 21 -2.27 -7.03 13.21
CA GLN A 21 -3.03 -5.96 12.60
C GLN A 21 -4.14 -6.52 11.71
N TYR A 22 -5.32 -5.91 11.78
CA TYR A 22 -6.50 -6.31 11.01
C TYR A 22 -7.04 -5.13 10.22
N ASP A 23 -7.64 -5.40 9.08
CA ASP A 23 -8.33 -4.36 8.32
C ASP A 23 -9.73 -4.10 8.90
N LYS A 24 -10.48 -3.19 8.28
CA LYS A 24 -11.82 -2.81 8.75
C LYS A 24 -12.85 -3.95 8.67
N ASN A 25 -12.54 -4.99 7.91
CA ASN A 25 -13.41 -6.16 7.75
C ASN A 25 -12.99 -7.32 8.65
N GLY A 26 -12.02 -7.10 9.54
CA GLY A 26 -11.53 -8.12 10.46
C GLY A 26 -10.60 -9.14 9.84
N ILE A 27 -10.09 -8.87 8.64
CA ILE A 27 -9.14 -9.72 7.92
C ILE A 27 -7.71 -9.35 8.32
N PRO A 28 -6.81 -10.32 8.56
CA PRO A 28 -5.40 -10.00 8.83
C PRO A 28 -4.82 -9.08 7.77
N TYR A 29 -4.22 -7.99 8.19
CA TYR A 29 -3.78 -6.92 7.29
C TYR A 29 -2.78 -7.37 6.24
N ILE A 30 -1.98 -8.40 6.54
CA ILE A 30 -0.98 -8.94 5.61
C ILE A 30 -1.56 -9.33 4.24
N TYR A 31 -2.84 -9.71 4.18
CA TYR A 31 -3.48 -10.07 2.92
C TYR A 31 -3.56 -8.90 1.94
N HIS A 32 -3.60 -7.66 2.44
CA HIS A 32 -3.64 -6.48 1.58
C HIS A 32 -2.33 -6.29 0.79
N PRO A 33 -1.14 -6.15 1.41
CA PRO A 33 0.10 -6.05 0.64
C PRO A 33 0.38 -7.28 -0.23
N ILE A 34 0.01 -8.48 0.21
CA ILE A 34 0.15 -9.68 -0.61
C ILE A 34 -0.73 -9.60 -1.85
N HIS A 35 -1.98 -9.15 -1.71
CA HIS A 35 -2.89 -8.99 -2.85
C HIS A 35 -2.31 -8.05 -3.90
N LEU A 36 -1.71 -6.95 -3.48
CA LEU A 36 -1.05 -6.01 -4.39
C LEU A 36 0.16 -6.66 -5.07
N ALA A 37 1.00 -7.32 -4.28
CA ALA A 37 2.22 -7.95 -4.78
C ALA A 37 1.94 -9.05 -5.82
N GLU A 38 0.87 -9.80 -5.65
CA GLU A 38 0.48 -10.84 -6.60
C GLU A 38 0.15 -10.29 -7.99
N GLN A 39 -0.18 -9.02 -8.10
CA GLN A 39 -0.47 -8.34 -9.35
C GLN A 39 0.77 -7.68 -9.98
N CYS A 40 1.93 -7.79 -9.33
CA CYS A 40 3.18 -7.24 -9.83
C CYS A 40 3.99 -8.32 -10.55
N ASP A 41 4.60 -7.96 -11.67
CA ASP A 41 5.35 -8.86 -12.55
C ASP A 41 6.86 -8.57 -12.59
N ASP A 42 7.35 -7.66 -11.74
CA ASP A 42 8.77 -7.35 -11.60
C ASP A 42 9.17 -7.30 -10.11
N GLU A 43 10.47 -7.42 -9.85
CA GLU A 43 11.01 -7.43 -8.49
C GLU A 43 10.76 -6.11 -7.76
N ILE A 44 11.00 -5.00 -8.42
CA ILE A 44 10.93 -3.68 -7.80
C ILE A 44 9.51 -3.37 -7.29
N THR A 45 8.51 -3.50 -8.15
CA THR A 45 7.13 -3.21 -7.74
C THR A 45 6.59 -4.24 -6.75
N THR A 46 7.01 -5.50 -6.86
CA THR A 46 6.65 -6.53 -5.87
C THR A 46 7.15 -6.15 -4.47
N VAL A 47 8.41 -5.75 -4.36
CA VAL A 47 8.99 -5.33 -3.07
C VAL A 47 8.28 -4.09 -2.53
N ILE A 48 8.05 -3.10 -3.39
CA ILE A 48 7.35 -1.86 -2.98
C ILE A 48 5.93 -2.18 -2.50
N ALA A 49 5.19 -3.03 -3.21
CA ALA A 49 3.84 -3.43 -2.83
C ALA A 49 3.83 -4.10 -1.45
N LEU A 50 4.77 -5.01 -1.20
CA LEU A 50 4.87 -5.71 0.08
C LEU A 50 5.20 -4.77 1.24
N LEU A 51 6.01 -3.75 1.00
CA LEU A 51 6.52 -2.86 2.05
C LEU A 51 5.78 -1.52 2.17
N HIS A 52 4.82 -1.22 1.29
CA HIS A 52 4.27 0.13 1.16
C HIS A 52 3.64 0.71 2.42
N ASP A 53 3.11 -0.12 3.31
CA ASP A 53 2.48 0.31 4.56
C ASP A 53 3.29 0.01 5.81
N VAL A 54 4.47 -0.61 5.67
CA VAL A 54 5.26 -1.09 6.82
C VAL A 54 5.70 0.06 7.75
N VAL A 55 6.27 1.11 7.18
CA VAL A 55 6.76 2.25 7.98
C VAL A 55 5.60 3.02 8.60
N GLU A 56 4.52 3.21 7.86
CA GLU A 56 3.35 3.92 8.35
C GLU A 56 2.65 3.19 9.49
N ASP A 57 2.55 1.86 9.40
CA ASP A 57 1.75 1.06 10.32
C ASP A 57 2.53 0.47 11.49
N ASN A 58 3.86 0.40 11.42
CA ASN A 58 4.67 -0.20 12.49
C ASN A 58 5.86 0.70 12.86
N LYS A 59 5.82 1.25 14.06
CA LYS A 59 6.84 2.19 14.57
C LYS A 59 8.24 1.57 14.72
N ASN A 60 8.33 0.24 14.76
CA ASN A 60 9.61 -0.45 14.85
C ASN A 60 10.36 -0.46 13.52
N TYR A 61 9.69 -0.07 12.42
CA TYR A 61 10.29 0.02 11.09
C TYR A 61 10.40 1.47 10.65
N THR A 62 11.63 1.88 10.36
CA THR A 62 11.95 3.21 9.82
C THR A 62 12.56 3.05 8.44
N PHE A 63 12.67 4.13 7.67
CA PHE A 63 13.37 4.07 6.39
C PHE A 63 14.84 3.72 6.55
N GLU A 64 15.48 4.21 7.62
CA GLU A 64 16.88 3.86 7.94
C GLU A 64 17.03 2.36 8.15
N LYS A 65 16.10 1.75 8.86
CA LYS A 65 16.12 0.30 9.09
C LYS A 65 15.91 -0.46 7.78
N LEU A 66 14.99 -0.03 6.94
CA LEU A 66 14.75 -0.65 5.63
C LEU A 66 15.95 -0.52 4.70
N GLU A 67 16.67 0.61 4.76
CA GLU A 67 17.88 0.82 3.97
C GLU A 67 18.97 -0.21 4.30
N GLN A 68 19.03 -0.66 5.55
CA GLN A 68 20.00 -1.67 5.98
C GLN A 68 19.80 -3.03 5.31
N PHE A 69 18.61 -3.30 4.80
CA PHE A 69 18.31 -4.55 4.08
C PHE A 69 18.71 -4.52 2.60
N GLU A 70 19.27 -3.41 2.15
CA GLU A 70 19.81 -3.27 0.78
C GLU A 70 18.79 -3.47 -0.35
N PHE A 71 17.55 -2.98 -0.15
CA PHE A 71 16.54 -3.00 -1.23
C PHE A 71 16.88 -2.04 -2.38
N GLY A 72 17.72 -1.05 -2.12
CA GLY A 72 18.12 -0.07 -3.13
C GLY A 72 17.34 1.24 -3.05
N GLU A 73 17.95 2.28 -3.61
CA GLU A 73 17.41 3.64 -3.53
C GLU A 73 16.09 3.80 -4.28
N ILE A 74 15.91 3.09 -5.40
CA ILE A 74 14.66 3.13 -6.18
C ILE A 74 13.48 2.69 -5.33
N VAL A 75 13.65 1.59 -4.59
CA VAL A 75 12.60 1.06 -3.69
C VAL A 75 12.35 2.05 -2.55
N ILE A 76 13.39 2.50 -1.88
CA ILE A 76 13.25 3.39 -0.72
C ILE A 76 12.60 4.72 -1.12
N SER A 77 13.00 5.30 -2.24
CA SER A 77 12.41 6.55 -2.75
C SER A 77 10.91 6.41 -3.01
N ALA A 78 10.50 5.30 -3.61
CA ALA A 78 9.08 5.03 -3.85
C ALA A 78 8.31 4.84 -2.54
N LEU A 79 8.89 4.11 -1.58
CA LEU A 79 8.27 3.90 -0.27
C LEU A 79 8.09 5.20 0.50
N LYS A 80 9.05 6.12 0.41
CA LYS A 80 8.93 7.44 1.04
C LYS A 80 7.76 8.23 0.46
N LEU A 81 7.57 8.19 -0.86
CA LEU A 81 6.43 8.84 -1.52
C LEU A 81 5.08 8.20 -1.13
N LEU A 82 5.06 6.89 -0.91
CA LEU A 82 3.85 6.15 -0.55
C LEU A 82 3.47 6.28 0.93
N THR A 83 4.34 6.84 1.75
CA THR A 83 4.07 7.08 3.17
C THR A 83 3.49 8.47 3.33
N HIS A 84 2.22 8.54 3.74
CA HIS A 84 1.53 9.82 3.90
C HIS A 84 1.96 10.51 5.20
N ILE A 85 2.59 11.66 5.08
CA ILE A 85 3.04 12.45 6.21
C ILE A 85 1.84 13.22 6.79
N LYS A 86 1.68 13.16 8.11
CA LYS A 86 0.60 13.86 8.83
C LYS A 86 0.68 15.37 8.54
N GLY A 87 -0.48 15.96 8.22
CA GLY A 87 -0.59 17.37 7.90
C GLY A 87 -0.48 17.73 6.44
N VAL A 88 0.01 16.81 5.59
CA VAL A 88 0.05 17.02 4.14
C VAL A 88 -1.33 16.71 3.55
N PRO A 89 -1.94 17.64 2.78
CA PRO A 89 -3.22 17.36 2.14
C PRO A 89 -3.14 16.12 1.24
N TYR A 90 -4.23 15.32 1.24
CA TYR A 90 -4.23 14.04 0.54
C TYR A 90 -3.88 14.18 -0.95
N MET A 91 -4.46 15.16 -1.65
CA MET A 91 -4.19 15.34 -3.09
C MET A 91 -2.78 15.83 -3.38
N GLU A 92 -2.13 16.52 -2.46
CA GLU A 92 -0.71 16.89 -2.58
C GLU A 92 0.17 15.64 -2.49
N TYR A 93 -0.13 14.77 -1.53
CA TYR A 93 0.50 13.46 -1.40
C TYR A 93 0.35 12.65 -2.71
N ILE A 94 -0.84 12.61 -3.29
CA ILE A 94 -1.10 11.91 -4.56
C ILE A 94 -0.33 12.54 -5.74
N LYS A 95 -0.24 13.86 -5.79
CA LYS A 95 0.54 14.56 -6.83
C LYS A 95 2.02 14.18 -6.79
N ASN A 96 2.57 14.07 -5.59
CA ASN A 96 3.97 13.67 -5.41
C ASN A 96 4.20 12.23 -5.87
N ILE A 97 3.24 11.33 -5.61
CA ILE A 97 3.31 9.95 -6.08
C ILE A 97 3.34 9.87 -7.60
N LYS A 98 2.58 10.71 -8.29
CA LYS A 98 2.46 10.67 -9.75
C LYS A 98 3.79 10.88 -10.47
N GLU A 99 4.73 11.56 -9.86
CA GLU A 99 6.05 11.80 -10.44
C GLU A 99 6.96 10.56 -10.45
N ASN A 100 6.57 9.50 -9.74
CA ASN A 100 7.34 8.27 -9.66
C ASN A 100 6.51 7.11 -10.22
N LYS A 101 6.99 6.50 -11.30
CA LYS A 101 6.24 5.44 -11.99
C LYS A 101 5.99 4.20 -11.13
N TYR A 102 6.93 3.85 -10.27
CA TYR A 102 6.79 2.69 -9.39
C TYR A 102 5.79 2.95 -8.27
N ALA A 103 5.88 4.12 -7.64
CA ALA A 103 4.94 4.52 -6.62
C ALA A 103 3.52 4.65 -7.19
N THR A 104 3.38 5.21 -8.38
CA THR A 104 2.09 5.33 -9.08
C THR A 104 1.47 3.96 -9.33
N LYS A 105 2.24 3.00 -9.85
CA LYS A 105 1.74 1.64 -10.12
C LYS A 105 1.22 0.99 -8.84
N VAL A 106 2.00 1.03 -7.78
CA VAL A 106 1.61 0.42 -6.50
C VAL A 106 0.42 1.14 -5.87
N LYS A 107 0.39 2.47 -5.94
CA LYS A 107 -0.75 3.24 -5.39
C LYS A 107 -2.05 2.96 -6.13
N LEU A 108 -2.00 2.77 -7.44
CA LEU A 108 -3.18 2.38 -8.21
C LEU A 108 -3.72 1.02 -7.74
N LEU A 109 -2.85 0.05 -7.52
CA LEU A 109 -3.25 -1.26 -6.98
C LEU A 109 -3.85 -1.13 -5.57
N ASP A 110 -3.24 -0.30 -4.74
CA ASP A 110 -3.72 -0.01 -3.38
C ASP A 110 -5.12 0.60 -3.41
N LEU A 111 -5.33 1.61 -4.25
CA LEU A 111 -6.62 2.26 -4.39
C LEU A 111 -7.70 1.29 -4.92
N GLU A 112 -7.37 0.47 -5.90
CA GLU A 112 -8.29 -0.53 -6.45
C GLU A 112 -8.74 -1.52 -5.37
N HIS A 113 -7.81 -2.02 -4.58
CA HIS A 113 -8.14 -2.94 -3.50
C HIS A 113 -8.99 -2.28 -2.41
N ASN A 114 -8.65 -1.04 -2.06
CA ASN A 114 -9.42 -0.28 -1.06
C ASN A 114 -10.81 0.12 -1.56
N LEU A 115 -11.02 0.22 -2.86
CA LEU A 115 -12.31 0.53 -3.48
C LEU A 115 -13.14 -0.71 -3.82
N ASP A 116 -12.59 -1.91 -3.67
CA ASP A 116 -13.27 -3.15 -4.00
C ASP A 116 -14.39 -3.46 -3.00
N GLU A 117 -15.63 -3.29 -3.43
CA GLU A 117 -16.81 -3.51 -2.62
C GLU A 117 -17.08 -5.00 -2.35
N ASN A 118 -16.47 -5.89 -3.14
CA ASN A 118 -16.60 -7.35 -2.92
C ASN A 118 -15.88 -7.83 -1.66
N ARG A 119 -15.08 -6.97 -1.04
CA ARG A 119 -14.41 -7.28 0.22
C ARG A 119 -15.35 -7.19 1.42
N PHE A 120 -16.53 -6.58 1.24
CA PHE A 120 -17.56 -6.53 2.27
C PHE A 120 -18.51 -7.73 2.10
N ASP A 121 -18.93 -8.34 3.21
CA ASP A 121 -20.03 -9.29 3.14
C ASP A 121 -21.35 -8.54 2.94
N GLU A 122 -22.43 -9.27 2.67
CA GLU A 122 -23.73 -8.65 2.38
C GLU A 122 -24.27 -7.80 3.52
N GLU A 123 -24.05 -8.23 4.76
CA GLU A 123 -24.54 -7.51 5.94
C GLU A 123 -23.74 -6.22 6.18
N GLU A 124 -22.43 -6.26 5.93
CA GLU A 124 -21.53 -5.12 6.13
C GLU A 124 -21.64 -4.06 5.04
N ARG A 125 -21.98 -4.46 3.82
CA ARG A 125 -21.86 -3.61 2.62
C ARG A 125 -22.53 -2.25 2.77
N VAL A 126 -23.79 -2.22 3.14
CA VAL A 126 -24.56 -0.97 3.24
C VAL A 126 -23.95 -0.06 4.32
N ILE A 127 -23.66 -0.62 5.48
CA ILE A 127 -23.13 0.11 6.62
C ILE A 127 -21.73 0.67 6.29
N MET A 128 -20.87 -0.15 5.72
CA MET A 128 -19.49 0.24 5.41
C MET A 128 -19.41 1.26 4.27
N LEU A 129 -20.22 1.12 3.24
CA LEU A 129 -20.26 2.08 2.14
C LEU A 129 -20.71 3.46 2.62
N GLU A 130 -21.70 3.53 3.49
CA GLU A 130 -22.16 4.77 4.10
C GLU A 130 -21.07 5.39 4.99
N LYS A 131 -20.50 4.59 5.88
CA LYS A 131 -19.46 5.01 6.83
C LYS A 131 -18.20 5.51 6.13
N MET A 132 -17.83 4.88 5.01
CA MET A 132 -16.62 5.18 4.26
C MET A 132 -16.84 6.09 3.04
N SER A 133 -18.05 6.61 2.84
CA SER A 133 -18.40 7.34 1.61
C SER A 133 -17.44 8.49 1.29
N LYS A 134 -17.09 9.29 2.28
CA LYS A 134 -16.20 10.44 2.12
C LYS A 134 -14.78 10.01 1.73
N LYS A 135 -14.27 9.00 2.40
CA LYS A 135 -12.95 8.42 2.14
C LYS A 135 -12.87 7.80 0.75
N ARG A 136 -13.94 7.12 0.35
CA ARG A 136 -14.05 6.52 -0.98
C ARG A 136 -14.06 7.58 -2.10
N GLU A 137 -14.66 8.73 -1.88
CA GLU A 137 -14.61 9.84 -2.84
C GLU A 137 -13.19 10.35 -3.06
N TYR A 138 -12.40 10.47 -1.99
CA TYR A 138 -10.98 10.81 -2.10
C TYR A 138 -10.20 9.76 -2.88
N TYR A 139 -10.48 8.47 -2.63
CA TYR A 139 -9.81 7.37 -3.34
C TYR A 139 -10.14 7.37 -4.84
N LYS A 140 -11.40 7.59 -5.19
CA LYS A 140 -11.82 7.67 -6.60
C LYS A 140 -11.16 8.85 -7.32
N LYS A 141 -11.07 9.98 -6.66
CA LYS A 141 -10.42 11.18 -7.19
C LYS A 141 -8.92 10.95 -7.41
N ALA A 142 -8.26 10.34 -6.42
CA ALA A 142 -6.85 9.99 -6.51
C ALA A 142 -6.58 9.01 -7.65
N LYS A 143 -7.41 7.97 -7.78
CA LYS A 143 -7.29 7.00 -8.86
C LYS A 143 -7.42 7.65 -10.23
N ALA A 144 -8.43 8.50 -10.41
CA ALA A 144 -8.62 9.22 -11.67
C ALA A 144 -7.41 10.10 -12.02
N TYR A 145 -6.87 10.81 -11.04
CA TYR A 145 -5.71 11.67 -11.22
C TYR A 145 -4.46 10.86 -11.63
N LEU A 146 -4.22 9.74 -10.96
CA LEU A 146 -3.05 8.91 -11.25
C LEU A 146 -3.13 8.21 -12.60
N MET A 147 -4.35 8.00 -13.12
CA MET A 147 -4.58 7.36 -14.41
C MET A 147 -4.49 8.32 -15.60
N GLU A 148 -4.44 9.62 -15.37
CA GLU A 148 -4.25 10.60 -16.46
C GLU A 148 -2.89 10.39 -17.19
#